data_6f24dcd85a8e723a5e4e733169f5e49f
#
_entry.id   6f24dcd85a8e723a5e4e733169f5e49f
#
_cell.length_a   1.000
_cell.length_b   1.000
_cell.length_c   1.000
_cell.angle_alpha   90.00
_cell.angle_beta   90.00
_cell.angle_gamma   90.00
#
_symmetry.space_group_name_H-M   'P 1'
#
loop_
_entity.id
_entity.type
_entity.pdbx_description
1 polymer ?
#
loop_
_entity_poly.entity_id
_entity_poly.type
_entity_poly.pdbx_seq_one_letter_code
_entity_poly.pdbx_strand_id
1 'polypeptide(L)'
;MKLSTSLAVLPLMFALGASAQAACIYPQAPQKLPNGGQATKEEMLAAQGEVKAYSKTVQEVYLPCLEQEKNESLAALDSMDPEYTQKKAAIESVHAKKHNAALDELQAIAARWGDELKAFGAKDKQ
;
A
#
# COMPACT_ATOMS: atom_id res chain seq x y z
N MET A 1 -42.59 56.87 -3.16
CA MET A 1 -41.36 56.21 -3.51
C MET A 1 -40.86 55.50 -2.28
N LYS A 2 -40.99 54.18 -2.22
CA LYS A 2 -40.48 53.35 -1.11
C LYS A 2 -39.33 52.51 -1.67
N LEU A 3 -38.08 52.82 -1.28
CA LEU A 3 -36.93 52.02 -1.57
C LEU A 3 -36.88 50.89 -0.54
N SER A 4 -37.10 49.67 -1.00
CA SER A 4 -36.86 48.46 -0.18
C SER A 4 -35.43 47.99 -0.41
N THR A 5 -34.61 48.18 0.62
CA THR A 5 -33.21 47.67 0.64
C THR A 5 -33.25 46.21 1.11
N SER A 6 -33.14 45.27 0.17
CA SER A 6 -32.98 43.85 0.50
C SER A 6 -31.55 43.58 0.90
N LEU A 7 -31.32 43.30 2.17
CA LEU A 7 -30.06 42.78 2.70
C LEU A 7 -29.96 41.28 2.29
N ALA A 8 -29.08 40.98 1.34
CA ALA A 8 -28.71 39.61 1.01
C ALA A 8 -27.74 39.09 2.05
N VAL A 9 -28.20 38.21 2.93
CA VAL A 9 -27.37 37.45 3.85
C VAL A 9 -26.75 36.30 3.07
N LEU A 10 -25.46 36.38 2.82
CA LEU A 10 -24.65 35.29 2.23
C LEU A 10 -24.35 34.23 3.33
N PRO A 11 -24.76 32.98 3.20
CA PRO A 11 -24.30 31.94 4.12
C PRO A 11 -22.86 31.60 3.79
N LEU A 12 -21.97 31.89 4.73
CA LEU A 12 -20.57 31.46 4.73
C LEU A 12 -20.55 29.94 4.97
N MET A 13 -20.50 29.15 3.88
CA MET A 13 -20.28 27.71 3.97
C MET A 13 -18.86 27.47 4.44
N PHE A 14 -18.69 27.15 5.72
CA PHE A 14 -17.50 26.51 6.24
C PHE A 14 -17.41 25.10 5.63
N ALA A 15 -16.64 24.96 4.57
CA ALA A 15 -16.18 23.67 4.11
C ALA A 15 -15.20 23.13 5.17
N LEU A 16 -15.71 22.33 6.10
CA LEU A 16 -14.89 21.43 6.90
C LEU A 16 -14.22 20.45 5.91
N GLY A 17 -12.99 20.79 5.52
CA GLY A 17 -12.11 19.88 4.82
C GLY A 17 -11.82 18.69 5.73
N ALA A 18 -12.66 17.65 5.67
CA ALA A 18 -12.27 16.35 6.12
C ALA A 18 -11.08 15.95 5.26
N SER A 19 -9.87 16.03 5.80
CA SER A 19 -8.70 15.38 5.23
C SER A 19 -9.02 13.89 5.20
N ALA A 20 -9.57 13.42 4.09
CA ALA A 20 -9.67 12.01 3.82
C ALA A 20 -8.21 11.53 3.72
N GLN A 21 -7.67 11.00 4.81
CA GLN A 21 -6.43 10.26 4.79
C GLN A 21 -6.64 9.12 3.81
N ALA A 22 -6.00 9.22 2.65
CA ALA A 22 -6.05 8.17 1.66
C ALA A 22 -5.42 6.92 2.27
N ALA A 23 -6.23 5.89 2.51
CA ALA A 23 -5.73 4.61 2.99
C ALA A 23 -4.67 4.07 2.03
N CYS A 24 -3.60 3.49 2.58
CA CYS A 24 -2.53 2.91 1.78
C CYS A 24 -3.09 1.76 0.94
N ILE A 25 -2.97 1.87 -0.38
CA ILE A 25 -3.45 0.85 -1.32
C ILE A 25 -2.39 -0.23 -1.45
N TYR A 26 -2.76 -1.47 -1.11
CA TYR A 26 -1.89 -2.62 -1.29
C TYR A 26 -1.65 -2.88 -2.78
N PRO A 27 -0.39 -2.98 -3.25
CA PRO A 27 -0.09 -3.23 -4.64
C PRO A 27 -0.49 -4.66 -5.03
N GLN A 28 -1.02 -4.82 -6.23
CA GLN A 28 -1.42 -6.12 -6.72
C GLN A 28 -0.19 -6.95 -7.11
N ALA A 29 -0.05 -8.12 -6.50
CA ALA A 29 1.02 -9.06 -6.84
C ALA A 29 0.80 -9.69 -8.22
N PRO A 30 1.87 -10.10 -8.92
CA PRO A 30 1.76 -10.87 -10.16
C PRO A 30 0.93 -12.14 -9.95
N GLN A 31 -0.21 -12.23 -10.64
CA GLN A 31 -1.16 -13.34 -10.45
C GLN A 31 -0.66 -14.65 -11.03
N LYS A 32 0.11 -14.57 -12.11
CA LYS A 32 0.67 -15.73 -12.80
C LYS A 32 2.13 -15.47 -13.14
N LEU A 33 2.98 -16.39 -12.73
CA LEU A 33 4.34 -16.46 -13.22
C LEU A 33 4.41 -17.51 -14.35
N PRO A 34 5.22 -17.30 -15.39
CA PRO A 34 5.39 -18.28 -16.45
C PRO A 34 6.03 -19.56 -15.88
N ASN A 35 5.70 -20.70 -16.46
CA ASN A 35 6.39 -21.96 -16.16
C ASN A 35 7.79 -21.93 -16.79
N GLY A 36 8.84 -21.80 -16.00
CA GLY A 36 10.21 -21.65 -16.50
C GLY A 36 10.68 -22.80 -17.39
N GLY A 37 10.23 -24.03 -17.12
CA GLY A 37 10.55 -25.18 -17.95
C GLY A 37 9.94 -25.17 -19.37
N GLN A 38 8.96 -24.32 -19.60
CA GLN A 38 8.23 -24.23 -20.88
C GLN A 38 8.28 -22.83 -21.50
N ALA A 39 8.52 -21.79 -20.69
CA ALA A 39 8.46 -20.39 -21.08
C ALA A 39 9.57 -20.02 -22.08
N THR A 40 9.26 -19.04 -22.93
CA THR A 40 10.25 -18.39 -23.78
C THR A 40 11.08 -17.39 -22.96
N LYS A 41 12.20 -16.96 -23.53
CA LYS A 41 13.03 -15.92 -22.92
C LYS A 41 12.27 -14.60 -22.77
N GLU A 42 11.47 -14.25 -23.75
CA GLU A 42 10.64 -13.04 -23.76
C GLU A 42 9.61 -13.06 -22.63
N GLU A 43 8.94 -14.20 -22.40
CA GLU A 43 7.98 -14.38 -21.30
C GLU A 43 8.67 -14.26 -19.94
N MET A 44 9.85 -14.84 -19.80
CA MET A 44 10.65 -14.73 -18.56
C MET A 44 11.10 -13.29 -18.31
N LEU A 45 11.52 -12.55 -19.34
CA LEU A 45 11.90 -11.14 -19.21
C LEU A 45 10.71 -10.24 -18.83
N ALA A 46 9.54 -10.48 -19.41
CA ALA A 46 8.31 -9.77 -19.07
C ALA A 46 7.94 -10.00 -17.60
N ALA A 47 7.92 -11.27 -17.17
CA ALA A 47 7.63 -11.64 -15.78
C ALA A 47 8.66 -11.06 -14.78
N GLN A 48 9.93 -11.02 -15.15
CA GLN A 48 10.97 -10.36 -14.34
C GLN A 48 10.66 -8.88 -14.14
N GLY A 49 10.18 -8.20 -15.18
CA GLY A 49 9.76 -6.79 -15.10
C GLY A 49 8.60 -6.61 -14.12
N GLU A 50 7.59 -7.47 -14.17
CA GLU A 50 6.43 -7.43 -13.27
C GLU A 50 6.83 -7.69 -11.81
N VAL A 51 7.66 -8.71 -11.55
CA VAL A 51 8.15 -9.03 -10.20
C VAL A 51 8.97 -7.88 -9.63
N LYS A 52 9.86 -7.27 -10.43
CA LYS A 52 10.64 -6.10 -10.01
C LYS A 52 9.76 -4.89 -9.73
N ALA A 53 8.77 -4.61 -10.59
CA ALA A 53 7.85 -3.49 -10.41
C ALA A 53 7.01 -3.66 -9.14
N TYR A 54 6.48 -4.86 -8.90
CA TYR A 54 5.77 -5.19 -7.67
C TYR A 54 6.64 -4.99 -6.43
N SER A 55 7.84 -5.59 -6.41
CA SER A 55 8.79 -5.46 -5.30
C SER A 55 9.12 -3.99 -5.00
N LYS A 56 9.38 -3.20 -6.03
CA LYS A 56 9.65 -1.76 -5.90
C LYS A 56 8.44 -1.02 -5.32
N THR A 57 7.24 -1.29 -5.81
CA THR A 57 6.02 -0.63 -5.31
C THR A 57 5.76 -0.98 -3.85
N VAL A 58 5.96 -2.24 -3.44
CA VAL A 58 5.85 -2.62 -2.02
C VAL A 58 6.84 -1.84 -1.17
N GLN A 59 8.12 -1.85 -1.54
CA GLN A 59 9.20 -1.30 -0.70
C GLN A 59 9.26 0.23 -0.70
N GLU A 60 9.02 0.87 -1.84
CA GLU A 60 9.21 2.32 -2.00
C GLU A 60 7.92 3.14 -1.86
N VAL A 61 6.75 2.49 -1.99
CA VAL A 61 5.45 3.18 -1.93
C VAL A 61 4.60 2.68 -0.77
N TYR A 62 4.31 1.37 -0.74
CA TYR A 62 3.35 0.82 0.21
C TYR A 62 3.88 0.82 1.65
N LEU A 63 5.09 0.30 1.91
CA LEU A 63 5.66 0.26 3.26
C LEU A 63 5.89 1.67 3.84
N PRO A 64 6.42 2.66 3.11
CA PRO A 64 6.49 4.03 3.58
C PRO A 64 5.13 4.67 3.85
N CYS A 65 4.12 4.38 3.03
CA CYS A 65 2.75 4.83 3.27
C CYS A 65 2.20 4.27 4.59
N LEU A 66 2.40 2.99 4.89
CA LEU A 66 1.99 2.38 6.16
C LEU A 66 2.67 3.05 7.36
N GLU A 67 3.94 3.40 7.23
CA GLU A 67 4.68 4.08 8.29
C GLU A 67 4.10 5.48 8.54
N GLN A 68 3.78 6.21 7.48
CA GLN A 68 3.12 7.51 7.58
C GLN A 68 1.73 7.38 8.22
N GLU A 69 0.89 6.43 7.76
CA GLU A 69 -0.45 6.15 8.33
C GLU A 69 -0.37 5.89 9.85
N LYS A 70 0.62 5.08 10.27
CA LYS A 70 0.87 4.81 11.70
C LYS A 70 1.22 6.09 12.44
N ASN A 71 2.18 6.86 11.94
CA ASN A 71 2.66 8.07 12.61
C ASN A 71 1.57 9.13 12.74
N GLU A 72 0.76 9.33 11.70
CA GLU A 72 -0.39 10.24 11.72
C GLU A 72 -1.45 9.77 12.73
N SER A 73 -1.74 8.47 12.77
CA SER A 73 -2.69 7.88 13.73
C SER A 73 -2.21 8.04 15.17
N LEU A 74 -0.92 7.84 15.43
CA LEU A 74 -0.32 8.06 16.76
C LEU A 74 -0.35 9.53 17.17
N ALA A 75 -0.04 10.43 16.23
CA ALA A 75 -0.04 11.88 16.50
C ALA A 75 -1.45 12.43 16.80
N ALA A 76 -2.50 11.78 16.29
CA ALA A 76 -3.89 12.15 16.55
C ALA A 76 -4.41 11.70 17.93
N LEU A 77 -3.65 10.87 18.67
CA LEU A 77 -4.04 10.43 20.02
C LEU A 77 -3.86 11.54 21.04
N ASP A 78 -4.85 11.68 21.92
CA ASP A 78 -4.74 12.52 23.11
C ASP A 78 -3.98 11.75 24.21
N SER A 79 -2.84 12.27 24.61
CA SER A 79 -2.01 11.67 25.68
C SER A 79 -2.68 11.67 27.07
N MET A 80 -3.71 12.48 27.25
CA MET A 80 -4.50 12.54 28.49
C MET A 80 -5.70 11.56 28.48
N ASP A 81 -5.97 10.91 27.35
CA ASP A 81 -7.04 9.91 27.23
C ASP A 81 -6.72 8.70 28.14
N PRO A 82 -7.63 8.27 29.02
CA PRO A 82 -7.44 7.09 29.86
C PRO A 82 -7.14 5.80 29.06
N GLU A 83 -7.59 5.73 27.81
CA GLU A 83 -7.37 4.61 26.89
C GLU A 83 -6.16 4.81 25.96
N TYR A 84 -5.36 5.85 26.17
CA TYR A 84 -4.21 6.18 25.30
C TYR A 84 -3.31 4.97 25.03
N THR A 85 -2.91 4.26 26.07
CA THR A 85 -2.01 3.10 25.94
C THR A 85 -2.63 1.97 25.11
N GLN A 86 -3.93 1.71 25.27
CA GLN A 86 -4.64 0.68 24.52
C GLN A 86 -4.79 1.08 23.04
N LYS A 87 -5.15 2.34 22.78
CA LYS A 87 -5.28 2.88 21.43
C LYS A 87 -3.95 2.87 20.69
N LYS A 88 -2.87 3.28 21.36
CA LYS A 88 -1.51 3.21 20.83
C LYS A 88 -1.14 1.78 20.44
N ALA A 89 -1.31 0.82 21.36
CA ALA A 89 -1.00 -0.58 21.10
C ALA A 89 -1.82 -1.16 19.94
N ALA A 90 -3.09 -0.77 19.80
CA ALA A 90 -3.94 -1.19 18.69
C ALA A 90 -3.42 -0.67 17.34
N ILE A 91 -3.02 0.60 17.25
CA ILE A 91 -2.44 1.20 16.03
C ILE A 91 -1.16 0.47 15.65
N GLU A 92 -0.24 0.27 16.60
CA GLU A 92 1.03 -0.43 16.38
C GLU A 92 0.81 -1.88 15.94
N SER A 93 -0.17 -2.58 16.52
CA SER A 93 -0.53 -3.95 16.14
C SER A 93 -1.09 -4.04 14.72
N VAL A 94 -1.98 -3.12 14.33
CA VAL A 94 -2.53 -3.07 12.97
C VAL A 94 -1.43 -2.79 11.95
N HIS A 95 -0.56 -1.84 12.24
CA HIS A 95 0.59 -1.54 11.38
C HIS A 95 1.50 -2.77 11.21
N ALA A 96 1.88 -3.42 12.31
CA ALA A 96 2.73 -4.60 12.27
C ALA A 96 2.13 -5.73 11.43
N LYS A 97 0.81 -5.97 11.54
CA LYS A 97 0.11 -6.99 10.74
C LYS A 97 0.14 -6.67 9.24
N LYS A 98 -0.16 -5.43 8.86
CA LYS A 98 -0.12 -4.99 7.46
C LYS A 98 1.30 -5.08 6.89
N HIS A 99 2.28 -4.60 7.65
CA HIS A 99 3.69 -4.62 7.28
C HIS A 99 4.21 -6.04 7.07
N ASN A 100 4.00 -6.92 8.04
CA ASN A 100 4.45 -8.31 7.96
C ASN A 100 3.77 -9.07 6.82
N ALA A 101 2.46 -8.89 6.61
CA ALA A 101 1.75 -9.50 5.49
C ALA A 101 2.33 -9.09 4.14
N ALA A 102 2.72 -7.82 3.98
CA ALA A 102 3.36 -7.35 2.76
C ALA A 102 4.75 -7.99 2.53
N LEU A 103 5.54 -8.13 3.59
CA LEU A 103 6.85 -8.79 3.51
C LEU A 103 6.72 -10.28 3.22
N ASP A 104 5.79 -10.98 3.85
CA ASP A 104 5.54 -12.41 3.64
C ASP A 104 5.14 -12.68 2.18
N GLU A 105 4.27 -11.85 1.60
CA GLU A 105 3.88 -12.00 0.20
C GLU A 105 5.02 -11.67 -0.76
N LEU A 106 5.81 -10.63 -0.45
CA LEU A 106 7.00 -10.30 -1.23
C LEU A 106 8.00 -11.46 -1.26
N GLN A 107 8.22 -12.11 -0.11
CA GLN A 107 9.07 -13.30 -0.01
C GLN A 107 8.49 -14.48 -0.80
N ALA A 108 7.18 -14.71 -0.72
CA ALA A 108 6.52 -15.78 -1.45
C ALA A 108 6.64 -15.60 -2.97
N ILE A 109 6.43 -14.39 -3.48
CA ILE A 109 6.62 -14.07 -4.91
C ILE A 109 8.07 -14.25 -5.32
N ALA A 110 9.03 -13.78 -4.51
CA ALA A 110 10.46 -13.93 -4.79
C ALA A 110 10.89 -15.41 -4.83
N ALA A 111 10.39 -16.23 -3.91
CA ALA A 111 10.67 -17.65 -3.89
C ALA A 111 10.12 -18.37 -5.13
N ARG A 112 8.85 -18.13 -5.47
CA ARG A 112 8.24 -18.69 -6.68
C ARG A 112 8.97 -18.27 -7.95
N TRP A 113 9.33 -17.00 -8.06
CA TRP A 113 10.12 -16.50 -9.18
C TRP A 113 11.50 -17.18 -9.25
N GLY A 114 12.16 -17.36 -8.12
CA GLY A 114 13.44 -18.09 -8.04
C GLY A 114 13.34 -19.52 -8.54
N ASP A 115 12.24 -20.22 -8.25
CA ASP A 115 12.01 -21.59 -8.73
C ASP A 115 11.77 -21.62 -10.24
N GLU A 116 11.03 -20.67 -10.80
CA GLU A 116 10.82 -20.58 -12.25
C GLU A 116 12.12 -20.23 -13.01
N LEU A 117 12.98 -19.38 -12.42
CA LEU A 117 14.31 -19.09 -12.97
C LEU A 117 15.20 -20.34 -12.99
N LYS A 118 15.19 -21.16 -11.94
CA LYS A 118 15.94 -22.42 -11.90
C LYS A 118 15.43 -23.39 -12.97
N ALA A 119 14.12 -23.52 -13.10
CA ALA A 119 13.51 -24.39 -14.12
C ALA A 119 13.88 -23.94 -15.54
N PHE A 120 13.87 -22.61 -15.80
CA PHE A 120 14.27 -22.04 -17.08
C PHE A 120 15.75 -22.31 -17.39
N GLY A 121 16.66 -22.10 -16.42
CA GLY A 121 18.09 -22.37 -16.59
C GLY A 121 18.43 -23.87 -16.75
N ALA A 122 17.61 -24.77 -16.22
CA ALA A 122 17.77 -26.21 -16.41
C ALA A 122 17.37 -26.67 -17.83
N LYS A 123 16.41 -26.01 -18.47
CA LYS A 123 15.96 -26.27 -19.83
C LYS A 123 17.07 -26.07 -20.87
N ASP A 124 17.88 -25.02 -20.70
CA ASP A 124 18.94 -24.68 -21.65
C ASP A 124 20.16 -25.64 -21.58
N LYS A 125 20.16 -26.58 -20.61
CA LYS A 125 21.23 -27.57 -20.42
C LYS A 125 20.91 -28.95 -21.00
N GLN A 126 19.71 -29.13 -21.55
CA GLN A 126 19.27 -30.35 -22.22
C GLN A 126 19.44 -30.25 -23.74
#